data_2fafcf2908cb7df3f8e953f53f0d45be
#
_entry.id   2fafcf2908cb7df3f8e953f53f0d45be
#
_cell.length_a   1.000
_cell.length_b   1.000
_cell.length_c   1.000
_cell.angle_alpha   90.00
_cell.angle_beta   90.00
_cell.angle_gamma   90.00
#
_symmetry.space_group_name_H-M   'P 1'
#
loop_
_entity.id
_entity.type
_entity.pdbx_description
1 polymer ?
#
loop_
_entity_poly.entity_id
_entity_poly.type
_entity_poly.pdbx_seq_one_letter_code
_entity_poly.pdbx_strand_id
1 'polypeptide(L)'
;MLTALFKIMHANTHSLPQPNKFMHDIKSIQAELQNKNPRKILRHALENYERIALSFSGAEDVVVLDMALKIRPDIQIFCLDTGRLHPETYQFIEKVRQHYKIDIELLSPNHASIEALVKAKGLFSFYEDGHQECCAIRKVEPLKRKLAQVDAWITGQRKDQSIGTRQNINAIEVDVAFSSKEHTLIKFNPMVNQSSAQIWDYIEAYQVPFNELHKHGFISIGCEPCTRPVLPNQHERAGRWWWEDATKKECGLHIAKT
;
A
#
# COMPACT_ATOMS: atom_id res chain seq x y z
N MET A 1 47.85 23.58 35.45
CA MET A 1 47.74 22.11 35.37
C MET A 1 46.27 21.75 35.26
N LEU A 2 45.78 21.49 34.09
CA LEU A 2 44.54 20.72 33.83
C LEU A 2 44.53 20.42 32.33
N THR A 3 44.98 19.21 32.02
CA THR A 3 45.00 18.68 30.64
C THR A 3 43.65 18.00 30.38
N ALA A 4 42.83 18.57 29.55
CA ALA A 4 41.56 17.97 29.13
C ALA A 4 41.77 17.06 27.91
N LEU A 5 41.46 15.78 28.07
CA LEU A 5 41.44 14.78 27.01
C LEU A 5 40.28 15.05 26.04
N PHE A 6 40.60 15.41 24.80
CA PHE A 6 39.68 15.32 23.68
C PHE A 6 39.64 13.89 23.18
N LYS A 7 38.54 13.17 23.46
CA LYS A 7 38.21 11.88 22.86
C LYS A 7 37.54 12.14 21.52
N ILE A 8 38.26 11.87 20.45
CA ILE A 8 37.76 11.93 19.08
C ILE A 8 36.75 10.79 18.89
N MET A 9 35.47 11.14 18.80
CA MET A 9 34.41 10.21 18.32
C MET A 9 34.57 10.08 16.82
N HIS A 10 35.02 8.91 16.36
CA HIS A 10 34.94 8.53 14.95
C HIS A 10 33.48 8.32 14.60
N ALA A 11 32.90 9.25 13.88
CA ALA A 11 31.61 9.06 13.22
C ALA A 11 31.81 8.05 12.07
N ASN A 12 31.23 6.89 12.21
CA ASN A 12 31.09 5.93 11.11
C ASN A 12 30.20 6.57 10.03
N THR A 13 30.82 7.18 9.04
CA THR A 13 30.12 7.59 7.81
C THR A 13 29.83 6.33 7.00
N HIS A 14 28.66 5.76 7.18
CA HIS A 14 28.14 4.81 6.21
C HIS A 14 27.92 5.58 4.90
N SER A 15 28.85 5.43 3.97
CA SER A 15 28.71 5.95 2.61
C SER A 15 27.46 5.32 1.97
N LEU A 16 26.53 6.16 1.52
CA LEU A 16 25.39 5.72 0.73
C LEU A 16 25.88 4.92 -0.49
N PRO A 17 25.31 3.76 -0.79
CA PRO A 17 25.74 2.95 -1.93
C PRO A 17 25.54 3.74 -3.24
N GLN A 18 26.49 3.59 -4.17
CA GLN A 18 26.44 4.23 -5.49
C GLN A 18 25.14 3.82 -6.23
N PRO A 19 24.42 4.75 -6.85
CA PRO A 19 23.11 4.48 -7.47
C PRO A 19 23.10 3.29 -8.44
N ASN A 20 24.16 3.10 -9.23
CA ASN A 20 24.25 1.99 -10.18
C ASN A 20 24.40 0.61 -9.50
N LYS A 21 25.12 0.53 -8.39
CA LYS A 21 25.29 -0.72 -7.64
C LYS A 21 23.96 -1.13 -7.00
N PHE A 22 23.27 -0.17 -6.36
CA PHE A 22 21.98 -0.40 -5.73
C PHE A 22 20.91 -0.91 -6.73
N MET A 23 20.81 -0.31 -7.91
CA MET A 23 19.89 -0.75 -8.96
C MET A 23 20.21 -2.14 -9.51
N HIS A 24 21.49 -2.51 -9.57
CA HIS A 24 21.91 -3.86 -9.97
C HIS A 24 21.53 -4.88 -8.91
N ASP A 25 21.70 -4.55 -7.64
CA ASP A 25 21.34 -5.40 -6.52
C ASP A 25 19.80 -5.65 -6.48
N ILE A 26 18.98 -4.62 -6.71
CA ILE A 26 17.51 -4.76 -6.78
C ILE A 26 17.09 -5.71 -7.91
N LYS A 27 17.68 -5.63 -9.10
CA LYS A 27 17.38 -6.55 -10.21
C LYS A 27 17.72 -8.00 -9.87
N SER A 28 18.83 -8.23 -9.18
CA SER A 28 19.25 -9.55 -8.72
C SER A 28 18.26 -10.12 -7.70
N ILE A 29 17.90 -9.32 -6.70
CA ILE A 29 16.91 -9.69 -5.67
C ILE A 29 15.53 -9.92 -6.32
N GLN A 30 15.14 -9.09 -7.28
CA GLN A 30 13.89 -9.27 -8.03
C GLN A 30 13.86 -10.62 -8.76
N ALA A 31 14.93 -10.99 -9.45
CA ALA A 31 15.01 -12.27 -10.15
C ALA A 31 14.91 -13.45 -9.16
N GLU A 32 15.50 -13.31 -7.99
CA GLU A 32 15.43 -14.34 -6.93
C GLU A 32 14.03 -14.46 -6.34
N LEU A 33 13.36 -13.33 -6.03
CA LEU A 33 12.11 -13.29 -5.29
C LEU A 33 10.86 -13.45 -6.16
N GLN A 34 10.94 -13.17 -7.47
CA GLN A 34 9.76 -13.05 -8.36
C GLN A 34 8.83 -14.26 -8.33
N ASN A 35 9.36 -15.47 -8.14
CA ASN A 35 8.61 -16.72 -8.10
C ASN A 35 8.57 -17.35 -6.69
N LYS A 36 8.98 -16.64 -5.66
CA LYS A 36 8.90 -17.15 -4.29
C LYS A 36 7.48 -17.00 -3.72
N ASN A 37 7.20 -17.81 -2.71
CA ASN A 37 5.93 -17.68 -1.98
C ASN A 37 5.88 -16.37 -1.16
N PRO A 38 4.68 -15.89 -0.79
CA PRO A 38 4.51 -14.63 -0.06
C PRO A 38 5.35 -14.52 1.21
N ARG A 39 5.46 -15.58 1.99
CA ARG A 39 6.23 -15.57 3.25
C ARG A 39 7.73 -15.37 3.03
N LYS A 40 8.30 -15.89 1.94
CA LYS A 40 9.71 -15.69 1.62
C LYS A 40 9.98 -14.25 1.19
N ILE A 41 9.07 -13.64 0.41
CA ILE A 41 9.17 -12.24 0.01
C ILE A 41 9.04 -11.33 1.25
N LEU A 42 8.06 -11.60 2.13
CA LEU A 42 7.88 -10.87 3.39
C LEU A 42 9.09 -10.99 4.31
N ARG A 43 9.63 -12.20 4.48
CA ARG A 43 10.82 -12.43 5.30
C ARG A 43 11.98 -11.60 4.80
N HIS A 44 12.25 -11.63 3.50
CA HIS A 44 13.30 -10.81 2.91
C HIS A 44 13.08 -9.31 3.17
N ALA A 45 11.85 -8.81 2.98
CA ALA A 45 11.52 -7.42 3.23
C ALA A 45 11.75 -7.01 4.70
N LEU A 46 11.24 -7.82 5.63
CA LEU A 46 11.25 -7.50 7.05
C LEU A 46 12.62 -7.70 7.73
N GLU A 47 13.48 -8.58 7.20
CA GLU A 47 14.84 -8.82 7.70
C GLU A 47 15.86 -7.81 7.15
N ASN A 48 15.62 -7.20 5.98
CA ASN A 48 16.59 -6.32 5.32
C ASN A 48 16.25 -4.82 5.40
N TYR A 49 15.03 -4.45 5.83
CA TYR A 49 14.61 -3.06 5.94
C TYR A 49 14.10 -2.77 7.34
N GLU A 50 14.82 -1.93 8.08
CA GLU A 50 14.41 -1.50 9.41
C GLU A 50 13.23 -0.52 9.34
N ARG A 51 13.35 0.52 8.51
CA ARG A 51 12.29 1.51 8.27
C ARG A 51 11.36 1.04 7.17
N ILE A 52 10.47 0.12 7.50
CA ILE A 52 9.48 -0.45 6.58
C ILE A 52 8.08 -0.33 7.16
N ALA A 53 7.09 -0.08 6.29
CA ALA A 53 5.69 -0.03 6.69
C ALA A 53 4.81 -0.88 5.78
N LEU A 54 3.72 -1.41 6.33
CA LEU A 54 2.72 -2.19 5.62
C LEU A 54 1.48 -1.32 5.39
N SER A 55 1.07 -1.20 4.14
CA SER A 55 -0.20 -0.59 3.75
C SER A 55 -1.34 -1.58 3.96
N PHE A 56 -2.42 -1.12 4.61
CA PHE A 56 -3.58 -1.93 4.93
C PHE A 56 -4.87 -1.29 4.43
N SER A 57 -5.65 -2.03 3.61
CA SER A 57 -6.93 -1.53 3.10
C SER A 57 -7.94 -2.61 2.68
N GLY A 58 -7.52 -3.77 2.20
CA GLY A 58 -8.38 -4.78 1.59
C GLY A 58 -8.10 -6.21 2.03
N ALA A 59 -8.73 -7.17 1.35
CA ALA A 59 -8.60 -8.60 1.66
C ALA A 59 -7.16 -9.10 1.51
N GLU A 60 -6.48 -8.69 0.46
CA GLU A 60 -5.09 -9.04 0.23
C GLU A 60 -4.18 -8.50 1.33
N ASP A 61 -4.42 -7.26 1.72
CA ASP A 61 -3.59 -6.57 2.71
C ASP A 61 -3.71 -7.22 4.09
N VAL A 62 -4.91 -7.71 4.48
CA VAL A 62 -5.06 -8.39 5.77
C VAL A 62 -4.36 -9.75 5.79
N VAL A 63 -4.30 -10.46 4.66
CA VAL A 63 -3.50 -11.69 4.54
C VAL A 63 -2.00 -11.39 4.66
N VAL A 64 -1.53 -10.32 3.99
CA VAL A 64 -0.15 -9.85 4.13
C VAL A 64 0.15 -9.46 5.57
N LEU A 65 -0.77 -8.75 6.22
CA LEU A 65 -0.66 -8.32 7.62
C LEU A 65 -0.54 -9.52 8.56
N ASP A 66 -1.43 -10.53 8.44
CA ASP A 66 -1.37 -11.76 9.23
C ASP A 66 -0.04 -12.50 9.08
N MET A 67 0.46 -12.60 7.84
CA MET A 67 1.76 -13.23 7.59
C MET A 67 2.93 -12.38 8.14
N ALA A 68 2.87 -11.06 7.99
CA ALA A 68 3.94 -10.15 8.43
C ALA A 68 4.08 -10.13 9.96
N LEU A 69 2.97 -10.08 10.69
CA LEU A 69 2.96 -10.10 12.17
C LEU A 69 3.56 -11.38 12.75
N LYS A 70 3.46 -12.51 12.03
CA LYS A 70 4.10 -13.79 12.41
C LYS A 70 5.62 -13.77 12.22
N ILE A 71 6.16 -12.80 11.48
CA ILE A 71 7.61 -12.63 11.24
C ILE A 71 8.15 -11.48 12.09
N ARG A 72 7.45 -10.34 12.10
CA ARG A 72 7.84 -9.11 12.79
C ARG A 72 6.62 -8.46 13.44
N PRO A 73 6.35 -8.78 14.72
CA PRO A 73 5.14 -8.34 15.42
C PRO A 73 5.00 -6.83 15.59
N ASP A 74 6.10 -6.09 15.54
CA ASP A 74 6.19 -4.63 15.75
C ASP A 74 6.26 -3.83 14.42
N ILE A 75 5.92 -4.46 13.29
CA ILE A 75 5.88 -3.76 11.99
C ILE A 75 4.91 -2.58 12.03
N GLN A 76 5.33 -1.45 11.45
CA GLN A 76 4.45 -0.29 11.27
C GLN A 76 3.35 -0.61 10.26
N ILE A 77 2.10 -0.39 10.64
CA ILE A 77 0.93 -0.61 9.78
C ILE A 77 0.19 0.71 9.62
N PHE A 78 -0.18 1.06 8.40
CA PHE A 78 -0.96 2.25 8.13
C PHE A 78 -2.13 1.98 7.20
N CYS A 79 -3.18 2.78 7.33
CA CYS A 79 -4.35 2.80 6.47
C CYS A 79 -4.65 4.23 6.02
N LEU A 80 -5.06 4.41 4.76
CA LEU A 80 -5.50 5.70 4.24
C LEU A 80 -6.96 5.94 4.62
N ASP A 81 -7.20 6.83 5.58
CA ASP A 81 -8.52 7.35 5.84
C ASP A 81 -8.81 8.54 4.94
N THR A 82 -9.58 8.32 3.90
CA THR A 82 -9.94 9.35 2.93
C THR A 82 -11.03 10.32 3.42
N GLY A 83 -11.60 10.06 4.61
CA GLY A 83 -12.81 10.71 5.11
C GLY A 83 -14.08 10.34 4.31
N ARG A 84 -14.00 9.26 3.51
CA ARG A 84 -15.10 8.75 2.66
C ARG A 84 -15.09 7.23 2.56
N LEU A 85 -14.56 6.55 3.57
CA LEU A 85 -14.63 5.10 3.62
C LEU A 85 -16.06 4.64 3.99
N HIS A 86 -16.40 3.42 3.60
CA HIS A 86 -17.63 2.78 4.06
C HIS A 86 -17.61 2.60 5.59
N PRO A 87 -18.75 2.70 6.29
CA PRO A 87 -18.84 2.36 7.72
C PRO A 87 -18.26 0.98 8.04
N GLU A 88 -18.52 -0.01 7.19
CA GLU A 88 -18.01 -1.38 7.33
C GLU A 88 -16.48 -1.44 7.22
N THR A 89 -15.87 -0.52 6.48
CA THR A 89 -14.40 -0.43 6.39
C THR A 89 -13.81 0.06 7.70
N TYR A 90 -14.41 1.06 8.37
CA TYR A 90 -13.98 1.49 9.70
C TYR A 90 -14.16 0.39 10.74
N GLN A 91 -15.29 -0.33 10.70
CA GLN A 91 -15.54 -1.49 11.56
C GLN A 91 -14.51 -2.60 11.32
N PHE A 92 -14.14 -2.83 10.07
CA PHE A 92 -13.12 -3.81 9.70
C PHE A 92 -11.73 -3.42 10.22
N ILE A 93 -11.32 -2.16 10.07
CA ILE A 93 -10.05 -1.66 10.62
C ILE A 93 -9.99 -1.90 12.13
N GLU A 94 -11.06 -1.56 12.85
CA GLU A 94 -11.13 -1.75 14.30
C GLU A 94 -11.15 -3.24 14.70
N LYS A 95 -11.87 -4.09 13.94
CA LYS A 95 -11.87 -5.55 14.12
C LYS A 95 -10.47 -6.14 13.95
N VAL A 96 -9.71 -5.70 12.95
CA VAL A 96 -8.32 -6.13 12.73
C VAL A 96 -7.41 -5.66 13.86
N ARG A 97 -7.52 -4.39 14.26
CA ARG A 97 -6.77 -3.80 15.38
C ARG A 97 -6.94 -4.61 16.67
N GLN A 98 -8.18 -4.95 16.99
CA GLN A 98 -8.53 -5.73 18.20
C GLN A 98 -8.08 -7.19 18.10
N HIS A 99 -8.28 -7.83 16.93
CA HIS A 99 -7.94 -9.23 16.70
C HIS A 99 -6.44 -9.50 16.88
N TYR A 100 -5.59 -8.64 16.31
CA TYR A 100 -4.14 -8.77 16.37
C TYR A 100 -3.51 -8.01 17.54
N LYS A 101 -4.28 -7.18 18.27
CA LYS A 101 -3.79 -6.30 19.35
C LYS A 101 -2.65 -5.38 18.90
N ILE A 102 -2.85 -4.73 17.78
CA ILE A 102 -1.88 -3.86 17.12
C ILE A 102 -2.39 -2.43 16.99
N ASP A 103 -1.48 -1.50 16.75
CA ASP A 103 -1.81 -0.16 16.32
C ASP A 103 -1.83 -0.08 14.79
N ILE A 104 -2.81 0.66 14.26
CA ILE A 104 -2.93 0.98 12.84
C ILE A 104 -2.97 2.50 12.71
N GLU A 105 -1.95 3.06 12.07
CA GLU A 105 -1.88 4.51 11.83
C GLU A 105 -2.88 4.91 10.74
N LEU A 106 -3.85 5.78 11.07
CA LEU A 106 -4.81 6.31 10.11
C LEU A 106 -4.27 7.61 9.50
N LEU A 107 -4.01 7.59 8.20
CA LEU A 107 -3.48 8.72 7.45
C LEU A 107 -4.61 9.52 6.83
N SER A 108 -4.92 10.66 7.41
CA SER A 108 -5.95 11.58 6.92
C SER A 108 -5.37 12.60 5.95
N PRO A 109 -6.18 13.05 4.96
CA PRO A 109 -5.78 14.11 4.05
C PRO A 109 -5.67 15.47 4.76
N ASN A 110 -4.92 16.37 4.14
CA ASN A 110 -4.80 17.74 4.64
C ASN A 110 -6.17 18.44 4.61
N HIS A 111 -6.61 18.97 5.75
CA HIS A 111 -7.91 19.60 5.94
C HIS A 111 -8.11 20.80 5.00
N ALA A 112 -7.15 21.72 4.94
CA ALA A 112 -7.25 22.90 4.08
C ALA A 112 -7.37 22.56 2.59
N SER A 113 -6.71 21.50 2.14
CA SER A 113 -6.81 21.01 0.75
C SER A 113 -8.21 20.47 0.44
N ILE A 114 -8.83 19.77 1.42
CA ILE A 114 -10.21 19.31 1.27
C ILE A 114 -11.17 20.47 1.22
N GLU A 115 -11.04 21.44 2.12
CA GLU A 115 -11.90 22.63 2.14
C GLU A 115 -11.80 23.42 0.82
N ALA A 116 -10.59 23.63 0.31
CA ALA A 116 -10.35 24.29 -0.96
C ALA A 116 -11.04 23.56 -2.13
N LEU A 117 -10.89 22.22 -2.21
CA LEU A 117 -11.54 21.40 -3.23
C LEU A 117 -13.07 21.53 -3.14
N VAL A 118 -13.63 21.36 -1.95
CA VAL A 118 -15.09 21.40 -1.74
C VAL A 118 -15.66 22.79 -2.03
N LYS A 119 -14.96 23.85 -1.62
CA LYS A 119 -15.37 25.24 -1.91
C LYS A 119 -15.35 25.54 -3.41
N ALA A 120 -14.35 25.05 -4.13
CA ALA A 120 -14.18 25.33 -5.55
C ALA A 120 -15.12 24.50 -6.43
N LYS A 121 -15.34 23.21 -6.10
CA LYS A 121 -15.95 22.23 -7.00
C LYS A 121 -17.09 21.42 -6.40
N GLY A 122 -17.37 21.59 -5.10
CA GLY A 122 -18.40 20.84 -4.39
C GLY A 122 -17.93 19.45 -3.94
N LEU A 123 -18.85 18.72 -3.30
CA LEU A 123 -18.55 17.44 -2.65
C LEU A 123 -18.36 16.27 -3.62
N PHE A 124 -18.92 16.33 -4.82
CA PHE A 124 -19.05 15.21 -5.75
C PHE A 124 -18.51 15.51 -7.15
N SER A 125 -17.64 16.51 -7.29
CA SER A 125 -17.01 16.91 -8.56
C SER A 125 -16.33 15.76 -9.32
N PHE A 126 -15.86 14.74 -8.60
CA PHE A 126 -15.22 13.57 -9.20
C PHE A 126 -16.15 12.73 -10.10
N TYR A 127 -17.47 12.93 -10.05
CA TYR A 127 -18.38 12.33 -11.02
C TYR A 127 -18.38 13.07 -12.36
N GLU A 128 -17.99 14.34 -12.37
CA GLU A 128 -17.98 15.22 -13.54
C GLU A 128 -16.59 15.32 -14.17
N ASP A 129 -15.58 15.64 -13.35
CA ASP A 129 -14.18 15.91 -13.80
C ASP A 129 -13.25 14.71 -13.58
N GLY A 130 -13.78 13.56 -13.16
CA GLY A 130 -12.98 12.36 -12.86
C GLY A 130 -12.40 12.37 -11.44
N HIS A 131 -11.95 11.20 -11.03
CA HIS A 131 -11.56 10.94 -9.63
C HIS A 131 -10.15 11.44 -9.27
N GLN A 132 -9.31 11.83 -10.25
CA GLN A 132 -7.87 12.02 -10.09
C GLN A 132 -7.53 13.08 -9.05
N GLU A 133 -8.15 14.25 -9.12
CA GLU A 133 -7.87 15.35 -8.18
C GLU A 133 -8.31 15.00 -6.76
N CYS A 134 -9.51 14.44 -6.60
CA CYS A 134 -9.99 13.96 -5.32
C CYS A 134 -9.05 12.90 -4.72
N CYS A 135 -8.58 11.93 -5.53
CA CYS A 135 -7.63 10.92 -5.10
C CYS A 135 -6.24 11.51 -4.80
N ALA A 136 -5.78 12.50 -5.57
CA ALA A 136 -4.51 13.17 -5.30
C ALA A 136 -4.50 13.79 -3.90
N ILE A 137 -5.56 14.48 -3.52
CA ILE A 137 -5.70 15.12 -2.21
C ILE A 137 -5.93 14.10 -1.09
N ARG A 138 -6.85 13.13 -1.32
CA ARG A 138 -7.32 12.25 -0.24
C ARG A 138 -6.50 11.00 -0.03
N LYS A 139 -5.65 10.62 -1.00
CA LYS A 139 -4.88 9.38 -0.96
C LYS A 139 -3.40 9.59 -1.25
N VAL A 140 -3.07 10.22 -2.40
CA VAL A 140 -1.69 10.31 -2.86
C VAL A 140 -0.85 11.20 -1.94
N GLU A 141 -1.39 12.35 -1.53
CA GLU A 141 -0.70 13.26 -0.62
C GLU A 141 -0.42 12.62 0.75
N PRO A 142 -1.40 12.06 1.49
CA PRO A 142 -1.11 11.42 2.78
C PRO A 142 -0.20 10.19 2.65
N LEU A 143 -0.32 9.41 1.56
CA LEU A 143 0.61 8.32 1.29
C LEU A 143 2.04 8.85 1.10
N LYS A 144 2.23 9.92 0.31
CA LYS A 144 3.54 10.53 0.08
C LYS A 144 4.20 10.98 1.39
N ARG A 145 3.44 11.58 2.31
CA ARG A 145 3.93 11.96 3.65
C ARG A 145 4.42 10.76 4.45
N LYS A 146 3.70 9.65 4.40
CA LYS A 146 4.09 8.41 5.10
C LYS A 146 5.33 7.79 4.47
N LEU A 147 5.34 7.64 3.15
CA LEU A 147 6.41 6.96 2.43
C LEU A 147 7.75 7.72 2.48
N ALA A 148 7.73 9.03 2.70
CA ALA A 148 8.94 9.81 2.95
C ALA A 148 9.66 9.45 4.26
N GLN A 149 9.02 8.72 5.17
CA GLN A 149 9.56 8.35 6.48
C GLN A 149 10.15 6.93 6.50
N VAL A 150 9.99 6.15 5.45
CA VAL A 150 10.40 4.74 5.37
C VAL A 150 11.26 4.47 4.14
N ASP A 151 12.11 3.45 4.20
CA ASP A 151 12.96 3.03 3.07
C ASP A 151 12.27 2.00 2.18
N ALA A 152 11.28 1.29 2.75
CA ALA A 152 10.49 0.32 2.03
C ALA A 152 9.03 0.31 2.50
N TRP A 153 8.15 -0.21 1.66
CA TRP A 153 6.77 -0.47 2.03
C TRP A 153 6.24 -1.75 1.38
N ILE A 154 5.21 -2.32 2.01
CA ILE A 154 4.60 -3.57 1.60
C ILE A 154 3.16 -3.30 1.18
N THR A 155 2.73 -3.90 0.06
CA THR A 155 1.37 -3.81 -0.47
C THR A 155 0.77 -5.19 -0.73
N GLY A 156 -0.55 -5.28 -0.79
CA GLY A 156 -1.27 -6.49 -1.20
C GLY A 156 -1.54 -6.59 -2.70
N GLN A 157 -0.78 -5.88 -3.55
CA GLN A 157 -1.02 -5.89 -4.99
C GLN A 157 -0.84 -7.28 -5.61
N ARG A 158 -1.75 -7.63 -6.54
CA ARG A 158 -1.71 -8.85 -7.36
C ARG A 158 -1.76 -8.50 -8.85
N LYS A 159 -1.12 -9.32 -9.69
CA LYS A 159 -1.14 -9.13 -11.16
C LYS A 159 -2.53 -9.24 -11.74
N ASP A 160 -3.33 -10.18 -11.26
CA ASP A 160 -4.67 -10.45 -11.77
C ASP A 160 -5.75 -9.44 -11.32
N GLN A 161 -5.44 -8.55 -10.37
CA GLN A 161 -6.37 -7.49 -9.95
C GLN A 161 -6.72 -6.50 -11.06
N SER A 162 -5.86 -6.29 -12.05
CA SER A 162 -6.12 -5.37 -13.16
C SER A 162 -5.32 -5.76 -14.40
N ILE A 163 -6.03 -6.11 -15.46
CA ILE A 163 -5.45 -6.55 -16.73
C ILE A 163 -4.64 -5.44 -17.43
N GLY A 164 -4.89 -4.17 -17.16
CA GLY A 164 -4.20 -3.06 -17.83
C GLY A 164 -3.06 -2.45 -17.02
N THR A 165 -3.22 -2.34 -15.70
CA THR A 165 -2.35 -1.50 -14.86
C THR A 165 -1.42 -2.29 -13.96
N ARG A 166 -1.68 -3.59 -13.72
CA ARG A 166 -0.94 -4.41 -12.74
C ARG A 166 -0.22 -5.64 -13.31
N GLN A 167 -0.32 -5.90 -14.61
CA GLN A 167 0.32 -7.07 -15.24
C GLN A 167 1.84 -7.10 -15.07
N ASN A 168 2.48 -5.94 -15.04
CA ASN A 168 3.94 -5.79 -15.00
C ASN A 168 4.51 -5.52 -13.60
N ILE A 169 3.71 -5.65 -12.52
CA ILE A 169 4.24 -5.50 -11.16
C ILE A 169 5.15 -6.66 -10.80
N ASN A 170 6.15 -6.37 -10.00
CA ASN A 170 7.14 -7.36 -9.53
C ASN A 170 7.02 -7.60 -8.03
N ALA A 171 7.59 -8.71 -7.57
CA ALA A 171 7.64 -9.04 -6.14
C ALA A 171 8.39 -7.98 -5.32
N ILE A 172 9.42 -7.38 -5.93
CA ILE A 172 10.16 -6.21 -5.42
C ILE A 172 10.43 -5.26 -6.59
N GLU A 173 10.28 -3.97 -6.33
CA GLU A 173 10.56 -2.93 -7.33
C GLU A 173 10.94 -1.61 -6.65
N VAL A 174 11.67 -0.75 -7.35
CA VAL A 174 11.82 0.66 -6.95
C VAL A 174 10.50 1.36 -7.21
N ASP A 175 9.95 1.99 -6.18
CA ASP A 175 8.76 2.83 -6.34
C ASP A 175 9.13 4.20 -6.88
N VAL A 176 9.23 4.29 -8.22
CA VAL A 176 9.62 5.53 -8.90
C VAL A 176 8.63 6.68 -8.71
N ALA A 177 7.37 6.38 -8.38
CA ALA A 177 6.34 7.40 -8.16
C ALA A 177 6.57 8.18 -6.85
N PHE A 178 7.12 7.51 -5.83
CA PHE A 178 7.37 8.08 -4.51
C PHE A 178 8.85 8.22 -4.15
N SER A 179 9.76 7.78 -5.02
CA SER A 179 11.20 8.03 -4.86
C SER A 179 11.58 9.47 -5.26
N SER A 180 12.67 9.98 -4.68
CA SER A 180 13.34 11.23 -5.07
C SER A 180 14.80 10.96 -5.40
N LYS A 181 15.57 12.02 -5.72
CA LYS A 181 17.02 11.90 -5.95
C LYS A 181 17.77 11.51 -4.66
N GLU A 182 17.26 11.95 -3.52
CA GLU A 182 17.87 11.76 -2.19
C GLU A 182 17.30 10.52 -1.47
N HIS A 183 16.17 9.99 -1.92
CA HIS A 183 15.46 8.90 -1.26
C HIS A 183 14.91 7.90 -2.26
N THR A 184 15.54 6.72 -2.34
CA THR A 184 15.04 5.59 -3.11
C THR A 184 14.13 4.74 -2.25
N LEU A 185 12.87 4.64 -2.64
CA LEU A 185 11.85 3.85 -1.94
C LEU A 185 11.69 2.49 -2.62
N ILE A 186 11.70 1.43 -1.82
CA ILE A 186 11.47 0.06 -2.30
C ILE A 186 10.04 -0.38 -2.01
N LYS A 187 9.39 -1.00 -2.99
CA LYS A 187 8.05 -1.56 -2.85
C LYS A 187 8.10 -3.08 -2.96
N PHE A 188 7.50 -3.74 -1.99
CA PHE A 188 7.31 -5.19 -1.95
C PHE A 188 5.85 -5.55 -2.20
N ASN A 189 5.61 -6.48 -3.12
CA ASN A 189 4.30 -7.01 -3.47
C ASN A 189 4.26 -8.53 -3.21
N PRO A 190 4.14 -8.99 -1.96
CA PRO A 190 4.23 -10.43 -1.64
C PRO A 190 3.17 -11.26 -2.34
N MET A 191 1.99 -10.67 -2.59
CA MET A 191 0.85 -11.35 -3.22
C MET A 191 0.86 -11.31 -4.75
N VAL A 192 1.93 -10.81 -5.37
CA VAL A 192 2.03 -10.53 -6.82
C VAL A 192 1.54 -11.66 -7.73
N ASN A 193 1.82 -12.92 -7.37
CA ASN A 193 1.46 -14.11 -8.14
C ASN A 193 0.30 -14.92 -7.51
N GLN A 194 -0.40 -14.38 -6.49
CA GLN A 194 -1.51 -15.07 -5.84
C GLN A 194 -2.81 -14.78 -6.57
N SER A 195 -3.66 -15.80 -6.72
CA SER A 195 -5.03 -15.62 -7.22
C SER A 195 -5.96 -15.14 -6.10
N SER A 196 -7.10 -14.57 -6.49
CA SER A 196 -8.18 -14.22 -5.54
C SER A 196 -8.62 -15.45 -4.73
N ALA A 197 -8.76 -16.61 -5.36
CA ALA A 197 -9.11 -17.86 -4.66
C ALA A 197 -8.11 -18.20 -3.55
N GLN A 198 -6.80 -18.14 -3.83
CA GLN A 198 -5.76 -18.40 -2.83
C GLN A 198 -5.80 -17.42 -1.66
N ILE A 199 -6.19 -16.16 -1.88
CA ILE A 199 -6.38 -15.18 -0.80
C ILE A 199 -7.55 -15.62 0.09
N TRP A 200 -8.67 -16.00 -0.49
CA TRP A 200 -9.85 -16.43 0.26
C TRP A 200 -9.64 -17.78 0.96
N ASP A 201 -8.96 -18.74 0.33
CA ASP A 201 -8.54 -19.99 0.97
C ASP A 201 -7.71 -19.74 2.23
N TYR A 202 -6.81 -18.74 2.17
CA TYR A 202 -6.02 -18.35 3.34
C TYR A 202 -6.88 -17.72 4.43
N ILE A 203 -7.76 -16.78 4.07
CA ILE A 203 -8.67 -16.11 5.01
C ILE A 203 -9.52 -17.15 5.76
N GLU A 204 -10.07 -18.13 5.04
CA GLU A 204 -10.87 -19.20 5.62
C GLU A 204 -10.05 -20.12 6.51
N ALA A 205 -8.92 -20.63 6.00
CA ALA A 205 -8.07 -21.58 6.72
C ALA A 205 -7.48 -21.04 8.02
N TYR A 206 -7.18 -19.73 8.06
CA TYR A 206 -6.56 -19.09 9.22
C TYR A 206 -7.52 -18.19 10.01
N GLN A 207 -8.81 -18.17 9.65
CA GLN A 207 -9.85 -17.36 10.29
C GLN A 207 -9.47 -15.88 10.38
N VAL A 208 -8.85 -15.35 9.32
CA VAL A 208 -8.41 -13.97 9.23
C VAL A 208 -9.62 -13.05 9.13
N PRO A 209 -9.71 -11.94 9.89
CA PRO A 209 -10.79 -10.98 9.76
C PRO A 209 -10.86 -10.41 8.34
N PHE A 210 -12.05 -10.20 7.80
CA PHE A 210 -12.27 -9.56 6.52
C PHE A 210 -13.44 -8.56 6.57
N ASN A 211 -13.51 -7.68 5.58
CA ASN A 211 -14.55 -6.66 5.47
C ASN A 211 -15.89 -7.30 5.09
N GLU A 212 -16.94 -7.05 5.85
CA GLU A 212 -18.27 -7.62 5.64
C GLU A 212 -18.89 -7.27 4.27
N LEU A 213 -18.46 -6.15 3.65
CA LEU A 213 -18.90 -5.78 2.29
C LEU A 213 -18.60 -6.86 1.25
N HIS A 214 -17.58 -7.70 1.46
CA HIS A 214 -17.30 -8.81 0.56
C HIS A 214 -18.48 -9.79 0.44
N LYS A 215 -19.27 -9.99 1.52
CA LYS A 215 -20.48 -10.82 1.52
C LYS A 215 -21.61 -10.21 0.68
N HIS A 216 -21.51 -8.93 0.37
CA HIS A 216 -22.50 -8.16 -0.38
C HIS A 216 -22.04 -7.87 -1.84
N GLY A 217 -21.09 -8.65 -2.36
CA GLY A 217 -20.61 -8.55 -3.74
C GLY A 217 -19.58 -7.44 -4.01
N PHE A 218 -19.07 -6.79 -2.97
CA PHE A 218 -17.96 -5.84 -3.12
C PHE A 218 -16.63 -6.61 -3.17
N ILE A 219 -16.07 -6.84 -4.34
CA ILE A 219 -14.79 -7.56 -4.47
C ILE A 219 -13.62 -6.62 -4.24
N SER A 220 -13.63 -5.42 -4.83
CA SER A 220 -12.61 -4.39 -4.63
C SER A 220 -13.21 -3.18 -3.93
N ILE A 221 -12.79 -2.93 -2.69
CA ILE A 221 -13.37 -1.88 -1.84
C ILE A 221 -12.48 -0.62 -1.85
N GLY A 222 -13.10 0.54 -1.92
CA GLY A 222 -12.45 1.85 -1.80
C GLY A 222 -13.34 2.84 -1.06
N CYS A 223 -13.30 4.13 -1.47
CA CYS A 223 -14.25 5.12 -0.97
C CYS A 223 -15.68 4.71 -1.31
N GLU A 224 -16.62 4.95 -0.39
CA GLU A 224 -18.04 4.65 -0.57
C GLU A 224 -18.61 5.18 -1.89
N PRO A 225 -18.51 6.49 -2.22
CA PRO A 225 -19.08 7.02 -3.46
C PRO A 225 -18.37 6.52 -4.72
N CYS A 226 -17.21 5.87 -4.60
CA CYS A 226 -16.41 5.38 -5.72
C CYS A 226 -16.44 3.86 -5.86
N THR A 227 -17.30 3.17 -5.12
CA THR A 227 -17.31 1.71 -5.08
C THR A 227 -18.76 1.20 -5.07
N ARG A 228 -19.05 0.23 -5.91
CA ARG A 228 -20.29 -0.53 -5.91
C ARG A 228 -20.01 -2.03 -6.00
N PRO A 229 -20.98 -2.89 -5.64
CA PRO A 229 -20.84 -4.33 -5.85
C PRO A 229 -20.70 -4.65 -7.33
N VAL A 230 -20.11 -5.80 -7.63
CA VAL A 230 -19.96 -6.32 -8.99
C VAL A 230 -20.87 -7.53 -9.17
N LEU A 231 -21.37 -7.72 -10.40
CA LEU A 231 -22.14 -8.89 -10.77
C LEU A 231 -21.22 -10.11 -10.98
N PRO A 232 -21.74 -11.32 -10.85
CA PRO A 232 -21.04 -12.52 -11.26
C PRO A 232 -20.51 -12.36 -12.69
N ASN A 233 -19.27 -12.80 -12.95
CA ASN A 233 -18.57 -12.69 -14.23
C ASN A 233 -18.07 -11.29 -14.62
N GLN A 234 -18.25 -10.27 -13.80
CA GLN A 234 -17.55 -9.01 -13.99
C GLN A 234 -16.14 -9.06 -13.40
N HIS A 235 -15.23 -8.26 -13.99
CA HIS A 235 -13.90 -8.09 -13.44
C HIS A 235 -13.97 -7.51 -12.01
N GLU A 236 -13.13 -7.97 -11.09
CA GLU A 236 -13.16 -7.60 -9.66
C GLU A 236 -13.12 -6.08 -9.40
N ARG A 237 -12.52 -5.30 -10.30
CA ARG A 237 -12.49 -3.83 -10.20
C ARG A 237 -13.57 -3.12 -11.03
N ALA A 238 -14.52 -3.84 -11.61
CA ALA A 238 -15.61 -3.23 -12.39
C ALA A 238 -16.46 -2.26 -11.56
N GLY A 239 -16.60 -2.52 -10.26
CA GLY A 239 -17.31 -1.66 -9.32
C GLY A 239 -16.56 -0.37 -8.92
N ARG A 240 -15.25 -0.23 -9.26
CA ARG A 240 -14.43 0.95 -8.92
C ARG A 240 -14.58 2.02 -9.99
N TRP A 241 -14.85 3.26 -9.61
CA TRP A 241 -15.07 4.38 -10.54
C TRP A 241 -15.91 3.94 -11.73
N TRP A 242 -17.05 3.33 -11.44
CA TRP A 242 -17.91 2.65 -12.39
C TRP A 242 -18.46 3.56 -13.50
N TRP A 243 -18.38 4.88 -13.33
CA TRP A 243 -18.74 5.89 -14.32
C TRP A 243 -17.61 6.26 -15.29
N GLU A 244 -16.39 5.76 -15.06
CA GLU A 244 -15.21 6.06 -15.89
C GLU A 244 -14.85 4.88 -16.80
N ASP A 245 -14.09 5.19 -17.87
CA ASP A 245 -13.52 4.18 -18.76
C ASP A 245 -12.58 3.22 -18.02
N ALA A 246 -12.56 1.97 -18.42
CA ALA A 246 -11.76 0.93 -17.79
C ALA A 246 -10.26 1.26 -17.72
N THR A 247 -9.75 2.00 -18.71
CA THR A 247 -8.35 2.44 -18.81
C THR A 247 -7.95 3.50 -17.78
N LYS A 248 -8.92 4.19 -17.16
CA LYS A 248 -8.70 5.27 -16.19
C LYS A 248 -8.87 4.84 -14.74
N LYS A 249 -9.19 3.58 -14.48
CA LYS A 249 -9.57 3.06 -13.16
C LYS A 249 -8.39 2.78 -12.22
N GLU A 250 -7.48 3.75 -12.04
CA GLU A 250 -6.39 3.69 -11.07
C GLU A 250 -6.24 5.03 -10.32
N CYS A 251 -6.09 4.96 -8.99
CA CYS A 251 -6.12 6.14 -8.11
C CYS A 251 -4.78 6.90 -7.99
N GLY A 252 -3.80 6.62 -8.82
CA GLY A 252 -2.48 7.26 -8.75
C GLY A 252 -1.54 6.72 -7.69
N LEU A 253 -1.99 5.80 -6.82
CA LEU A 253 -1.12 5.19 -5.79
C LEU A 253 -0.08 4.24 -6.38
N HIS A 254 -0.31 3.74 -7.60
CA HIS A 254 0.46 2.65 -8.20
C HIS A 254 0.77 2.90 -9.69
N ILE A 255 0.68 4.14 -10.14
CA ILE A 255 0.99 4.50 -11.53
C ILE A 255 2.51 4.62 -11.67
N ALA A 256 3.11 3.80 -12.54
CA ALA A 256 4.48 4.03 -12.97
C ALA A 256 4.53 5.36 -13.74
N LYS A 257 5.47 6.25 -13.41
CA LYS A 257 5.77 7.39 -14.26
C LYS A 257 6.39 6.83 -15.55
N THR A 258 5.67 6.95 -16.66
CA THR A 258 6.21 6.72 -18.00
C THR A 258 7.28 7.74 -18.34
#